data_da85b42ef4b0a88a1de2e4526b0dbd2f
#
_entry.id   da85b42ef4b0a88a1de2e4526b0dbd2f
#
_cell.length_a   1.000
_cell.length_b   1.000
_cell.length_c   1.000
_cell.angle_alpha   90.00
_cell.angle_beta   90.00
_cell.angle_gamma   90.00
#
_symmetry.space_group_name_H-M   'P 1'
#
loop_
_entity.id
_entity.type
_entity.pdbx_description
1 polymer ?
#
loop_
_entity_poly.entity_id
_entity_poly.type
_entity_poly.pdbx_seq_one_letter_code
_entity_poly.pdbx_strand_id
1 'polypeptide(L)'
;MHDVVLIDVPWLYAGDPTKNAAAGKHYACLSDEDVLRLDVLSYMHPRRSLAFVWATCPRLDFAIAAMKAWGLHYRGVAFAWVKTRRDGTPVGAQGVRASVTKPTIELVLVGSPMAKGRPLKIADESVAQVIDDTRG
;
A
#
# COMPACT_ATOMS: atom_id res chain seq x y z
N MET A 1 17.78 5.77 -11.44
CA MET A 1 16.65 6.51 -10.82
C MET A 1 15.38 6.35 -11.65
N HIS A 2 14.26 6.14 -10.98
CA HIS A 2 12.99 5.83 -11.64
C HIS A 2 11.98 6.95 -11.43
N ASP A 3 11.14 7.17 -12.43
CA ASP A 3 10.03 8.14 -12.35
C ASP A 3 8.82 7.55 -11.62
N VAL A 4 8.68 6.22 -11.62
CA VAL A 4 7.61 5.50 -10.90
C VAL A 4 8.21 4.33 -10.15
N VAL A 5 7.86 4.20 -8.88
CA VAL A 5 8.24 3.08 -8.02
C VAL A 5 6.99 2.49 -7.38
N LEU A 6 6.83 1.18 -7.49
CA LEU A 6 5.77 0.43 -6.81
C LEU A 6 6.38 -0.31 -5.62
N ILE A 7 5.79 -0.12 -4.46
CA ILE A 7 6.29 -0.67 -3.19
C ILE A 7 5.22 -1.56 -2.57
N ASP A 8 5.57 -2.81 -2.35
CA ASP A 8 4.75 -3.78 -1.63
C ASP A 8 5.56 -4.31 -0.46
N VAL A 9 5.29 -3.78 0.72
CA VAL A 9 6.05 -4.11 1.94
C VAL A 9 5.42 -5.33 2.61
N PRO A 10 6.22 -6.30 3.05
CA PRO A 10 5.72 -7.42 3.85
C PRO A 10 5.45 -6.95 5.29
N TRP A 11 4.31 -6.27 5.49
CA TRP A 11 3.91 -5.71 6.78
C TRP A 11 3.75 -6.79 7.84
N LEU A 12 4.24 -6.53 9.05
CA LEU A 12 3.88 -7.30 10.23
C LEU A 12 2.51 -6.88 10.74
N TYR A 13 1.66 -7.86 10.99
CA TYR A 13 0.38 -7.63 11.64
C TYR A 13 0.52 -7.85 13.15
N ALA A 14 0.18 -6.84 13.93
CA ALA A 14 0.19 -6.94 15.38
C ALA A 14 -0.84 -7.96 15.87
N GLY A 15 -0.47 -8.83 16.79
CA GLY A 15 -1.39 -9.51 17.68
C GLY A 15 -1.55 -11.02 17.55
N ASP A 16 -0.98 -11.71 16.56
CA ASP A 16 -1.05 -13.17 16.51
C ASP A 16 0.25 -13.79 15.99
N PRO A 17 1.09 -14.34 16.90
CA PRO A 17 2.33 -15.01 16.52
C PRO A 17 2.10 -16.20 15.57
N THR A 18 0.94 -16.85 15.63
CA THR A 18 0.63 -18.00 14.78
C THR A 18 0.26 -17.60 13.36
N LYS A 19 -0.40 -16.44 13.21
CA LYS A 19 -0.71 -15.87 11.90
C LYS A 19 0.53 -15.29 11.23
N ASN A 20 1.40 -14.67 11.99
CA ASN A 20 2.71 -14.23 11.52
C ASN A 20 3.57 -15.41 11.09
N ALA A 21 3.49 -16.55 11.79
CA ALA A 21 4.18 -17.77 11.40
C ALA A 21 3.66 -18.36 10.07
N ALA A 22 2.36 -18.24 9.80
CA ALA A 22 1.79 -18.69 8.53
C ALA A 22 2.16 -17.78 7.36
N ALA A 23 2.18 -16.46 7.57
CA ALA A 23 2.69 -15.49 6.60
C ALA A 23 4.21 -15.61 6.45
N GLY A 24 4.94 -15.82 7.52
CA GLY A 24 6.39 -16.01 7.54
C GLY A 24 6.89 -17.30 6.88
N LYS A 25 6.00 -18.27 6.60
CA LYS A 25 6.35 -19.44 5.78
C LYS A 25 6.49 -19.12 4.29
N HIS A 26 5.90 -18.03 3.82
CA HIS A 26 5.90 -17.65 2.41
C HIS A 26 6.76 -16.41 2.14
N TYR A 27 6.88 -15.50 3.11
CA TYR A 27 7.62 -14.25 2.97
C TYR A 27 8.33 -13.91 4.28
N ALA A 28 9.59 -13.47 4.19
CA ALA A 28 10.26 -12.85 5.32
C ALA A 28 9.59 -11.50 5.60
N CYS A 29 8.87 -11.39 6.74
CA CYS A 29 8.33 -10.12 7.18
C CYS A 29 9.43 -9.23 7.74
N LEU A 30 9.37 -7.93 7.41
CA LEU A 30 10.25 -6.94 7.99
C LEU A 30 9.66 -6.41 9.30
N SER A 31 10.50 -6.14 10.27
CA SER A 31 10.07 -5.40 11.47
C SER A 31 9.65 -3.97 11.09
N ASP A 32 8.83 -3.34 11.91
CA ASP A 32 8.44 -1.95 11.70
C ASP A 32 9.65 -1.02 11.62
N GLU A 33 10.67 -1.26 12.45
CA GLU A 33 11.92 -0.48 12.42
C GLU A 33 12.65 -0.65 11.10
N ASP A 34 12.75 -1.86 10.57
CA ASP A 34 13.43 -2.11 9.30
C ASP A 34 12.66 -1.49 8.13
N VAL A 35 11.32 -1.53 8.18
CA VAL A 35 10.49 -0.86 7.18
C VAL A 35 10.76 0.64 7.15
N LEU A 36 10.81 1.28 8.32
CA LEU A 36 11.08 2.73 8.41
C LEU A 36 12.45 3.14 7.88
N ARG A 37 13.42 2.21 7.87
CA ARG A 37 14.80 2.45 7.41
C ARG A 37 15.02 2.18 5.92
N LEU A 38 14.01 1.74 5.18
CA LEU A 38 14.17 1.49 3.75
C LEU A 38 14.58 2.77 3.01
N ASP A 39 15.59 2.64 2.17
CA ASP A 39 16.11 3.76 1.38
C ASP A 39 15.35 3.87 0.04
N VAL A 40 14.11 4.34 0.12
CA VAL A 40 13.24 4.46 -1.04
C VAL A 40 13.69 5.58 -1.98
N LEU A 41 14.15 6.70 -1.42
CA LEU A 41 14.51 7.87 -2.23
C LEU A 41 15.69 7.61 -3.17
N SER A 42 16.59 6.69 -2.84
CA SER A 42 17.72 6.37 -3.73
C SER A 42 17.28 5.78 -5.08
N TYR A 43 16.08 5.22 -5.15
CA TYR A 43 15.51 4.68 -6.38
C TYR A 43 14.70 5.70 -7.18
N MET A 44 14.42 6.88 -6.62
CA MET A 44 13.47 7.84 -7.16
C MET A 44 14.16 9.09 -7.70
N HIS A 45 13.63 9.59 -8.81
CA HIS A 45 14.05 10.91 -9.28
C HIS A 45 13.56 12.00 -8.31
N PRO A 46 14.42 12.92 -7.84
CA PRO A 46 14.07 13.84 -6.75
C PRO A 46 12.96 14.85 -7.09
N ARG A 47 12.72 15.13 -8.37
CA ARG A 47 11.76 16.18 -8.80
C ARG A 47 10.62 15.69 -9.68
N ARG A 48 10.71 14.47 -10.22
CA ARG A 48 9.71 13.96 -11.16
C ARG A 48 9.47 12.48 -10.93
N SER A 49 8.99 12.12 -9.76
CA SER A 49 8.70 10.73 -9.46
C SER A 49 7.50 10.57 -8.55
N LEU A 50 6.86 9.42 -8.69
CA LEU A 50 5.77 8.98 -7.83
C LEU A 50 6.09 7.61 -7.26
N ALA A 51 5.80 7.44 -5.98
CA ALA A 51 5.79 6.13 -5.33
C ALA A 51 4.34 5.69 -5.11
N PHE A 52 4.04 4.46 -5.51
CA PHE A 52 2.77 3.79 -5.24
C PHE A 52 3.02 2.72 -4.19
N VAL A 53 2.33 2.81 -3.07
CA VAL A 53 2.58 1.97 -1.89
C VAL A 53 1.32 1.18 -1.55
N TRP A 54 1.40 -0.15 -1.64
CA TRP A 54 0.35 -1.02 -1.15
C TRP A 54 0.20 -0.88 0.36
N ALA A 55 -1.01 -0.73 0.83
CA ALA A 55 -1.32 -0.63 2.25
C ALA A 55 -2.61 -1.37 2.57
N THR A 56 -2.59 -2.13 3.64
CA THR A 56 -3.79 -2.75 4.20
C THR A 56 -4.47 -1.79 5.17
N CYS A 57 -5.79 -1.86 5.28
CA CYS A 57 -6.55 -0.96 6.16
C CYS A 57 -6.07 -1.00 7.62
N PRO A 58 -5.78 -2.16 8.23
CA PRO A 58 -5.29 -2.22 9.62
C PRO A 58 -3.93 -1.56 9.85
N ARG A 59 -3.14 -1.38 8.80
CA ARG A 59 -1.79 -0.81 8.89
C ARG A 59 -1.67 0.51 8.13
N LEU A 60 -2.79 1.14 7.81
CA LEU A 60 -2.81 2.37 7.01
C LEU A 60 -2.06 3.52 7.69
N ASP A 61 -2.26 3.71 8.99
CA ASP A 61 -1.57 4.71 9.78
C ASP A 61 -0.04 4.52 9.74
N PHE A 62 0.41 3.28 9.90
CA PHE A 62 1.82 2.95 9.84
C PHE A 62 2.38 3.11 8.41
N ALA A 63 1.62 2.75 7.38
CA ALA A 63 2.04 2.93 5.99
C ALA A 63 2.28 4.41 5.67
N ILE A 64 1.42 5.31 6.14
CA ILE A 64 1.60 6.75 5.98
C ILE A 64 2.84 7.24 6.77
N ALA A 65 3.03 6.76 7.99
CA ALA A 65 4.21 7.09 8.79
C ALA A 65 5.51 6.60 8.13
N ALA A 66 5.49 5.41 7.53
CA ALA A 66 6.63 4.87 6.79
C ALA A 66 6.96 5.72 5.57
N MET A 67 5.96 6.13 4.79
CA MET A 67 6.18 7.03 3.66
C MET A 67 6.87 8.32 4.10
N LYS A 68 6.45 8.90 5.21
CA LYS A 68 7.07 10.10 5.77
C LYS A 68 8.53 9.82 6.21
N ALA A 69 8.78 8.69 6.85
CA ALA A 69 10.13 8.28 7.25
C ALA A 69 11.06 8.08 6.05
N TRP A 70 10.54 7.61 4.91
CA TRP A 70 11.28 7.48 3.66
C TRP A 70 11.54 8.81 2.94
N GLY A 71 11.01 9.93 3.46
CA GLY A 71 11.12 11.24 2.84
C GLY A 71 10.08 11.53 1.77
N LEU A 72 9.02 10.75 1.72
CA LEU A 72 7.89 10.96 0.79
C LEU A 72 6.82 11.83 1.43
N HIS A 73 6.24 12.70 0.64
CA HIS A 73 5.03 13.42 0.98
C HIS A 73 3.82 12.62 0.52
N TYR A 74 2.92 12.30 1.44
CA TYR A 74 1.67 11.63 1.13
C TYR A 74 0.78 12.53 0.26
N ARG A 75 0.33 12.00 -0.88
CA ARG A 75 -0.43 12.78 -1.87
C ARG A 75 -1.83 12.24 -2.13
N GLY A 76 -2.23 11.21 -1.42
CA GLY A 76 -3.57 10.66 -1.48
C GLY A 76 -3.59 9.15 -1.70
N VAL A 77 -4.80 8.66 -1.91
CA VAL A 77 -5.06 7.27 -2.29
C VAL A 77 -5.18 7.22 -3.80
N ALA A 78 -4.28 6.49 -4.46
CA ALA A 78 -4.34 6.30 -5.90
C ALA A 78 -5.44 5.32 -6.27
N PHE A 79 -5.47 4.16 -5.61
CA PHE A 79 -6.42 3.09 -5.90
C PHE A 79 -6.94 2.44 -4.63
N ALA A 80 -8.20 2.04 -4.68
CA ALA A 80 -8.84 1.13 -3.75
C ALA A 80 -9.19 -0.15 -4.50
N TRP A 81 -8.54 -1.25 -4.16
CA TRP A 81 -8.75 -2.54 -4.80
C TRP A 81 -9.77 -3.35 -4.02
N VAL A 82 -10.87 -3.69 -4.68
CA VAL A 82 -11.93 -4.52 -4.14
C VAL A 82 -11.81 -5.91 -4.75
N LYS A 83 -11.53 -6.92 -3.93
CA LYS A 83 -11.57 -8.31 -4.35
C LYS A 83 -13.00 -8.78 -4.37
N THR A 84 -13.49 -9.22 -5.51
CA THR A 84 -14.86 -9.67 -5.66
C THR A 84 -14.93 -11.15 -6.02
N ARG A 85 -16.05 -11.78 -5.61
CA ARG A 85 -16.43 -13.12 -6.11
C ARG A 85 -17.07 -12.99 -7.50
N ARG A 86 -17.31 -14.13 -8.14
CA ARG A 86 -17.98 -14.17 -9.46
C ARG A 86 -19.37 -13.53 -9.46
N ASP A 87 -20.06 -13.54 -8.31
CA ASP A 87 -21.38 -12.90 -8.14
C ASP A 87 -21.31 -11.40 -7.87
N GLY A 88 -20.08 -10.82 -7.86
CA GLY A 88 -19.87 -9.40 -7.60
C GLY A 88 -19.79 -9.01 -6.14
N THR A 89 -19.96 -9.95 -5.20
CA THR A 89 -19.87 -9.63 -3.76
C THR A 89 -18.41 -9.48 -3.33
N PRO A 90 -18.10 -8.48 -2.45
CA PRO A 90 -16.75 -8.30 -1.95
C PRO A 90 -16.27 -9.49 -1.10
N VAL A 91 -15.00 -9.85 -1.27
CA VAL A 91 -14.36 -10.88 -0.45
C VAL A 91 -13.68 -10.19 0.74
N GLY A 92 -14.16 -10.46 1.95
CA GLY A 92 -13.51 -9.99 3.17
C GLY A 92 -12.28 -10.82 3.53
N ALA A 93 -11.42 -10.25 4.35
CA ALA A 93 -10.25 -10.93 4.89
C ALA A 93 -10.65 -12.19 5.66
N GLN A 94 -10.13 -13.34 5.26
CA GLN A 94 -10.41 -14.62 5.91
C GLN A 94 -9.71 -14.70 7.27
N GLY A 95 -10.42 -15.21 8.28
CA GLY A 95 -9.86 -15.44 9.60
C GLY A 95 -9.54 -14.19 10.42
N VAL A 96 -9.87 -13.01 9.93
CA VAL A 96 -9.67 -11.75 10.65
C VAL A 96 -10.96 -11.33 11.33
N ARG A 97 -10.89 -11.12 12.65
CA ARG A 97 -12.00 -10.56 13.40
C ARG A 97 -12.07 -9.06 13.16
N ALA A 98 -13.20 -8.59 12.65
CA ALA A 98 -13.42 -7.16 12.44
C ALA A 98 -13.54 -6.42 13.79
N SER A 99 -12.93 -5.24 13.90
CA SER A 99 -13.20 -4.37 15.04
C SER A 99 -14.55 -3.65 14.92
N VAL A 100 -14.89 -3.19 13.72
CA VAL A 100 -16.17 -2.57 13.39
C VAL A 100 -16.74 -3.16 12.11
N THR A 101 -16.01 -3.07 11.00
CA THR A 101 -16.39 -3.64 9.73
C THR A 101 -15.32 -4.63 9.25
N LYS A 102 -15.73 -5.59 8.43
CA LYS A 102 -14.79 -6.55 7.84
C LYS A 102 -14.02 -5.89 6.69
N PRO A 103 -12.68 -5.90 6.69
CA PRO A 103 -11.91 -5.34 5.60
C PRO A 103 -12.17 -6.08 4.29
N THR A 104 -12.55 -5.34 3.24
CA THR A 104 -12.84 -5.87 1.91
C THR A 104 -12.01 -5.21 0.82
N ILE A 105 -11.17 -4.23 1.18
CA ILE A 105 -10.35 -3.48 0.25
C ILE A 105 -8.88 -3.51 0.67
N GLU A 106 -8.02 -3.33 -0.31
CA GLU A 106 -6.64 -2.93 -0.11
C GLU A 106 -6.41 -1.59 -0.82
N LEU A 107 -5.53 -0.77 -0.30
CA LEU A 107 -5.27 0.56 -0.80
C LEU A 107 -3.91 0.64 -1.47
N VAL A 108 -3.82 1.47 -2.51
CA VAL A 108 -2.54 1.92 -3.05
C VAL A 108 -2.44 3.41 -2.78
N LEU A 109 -1.51 3.77 -1.92
CA LEU A 109 -1.22 5.16 -1.58
C LEU A 109 -0.27 5.75 -2.62
N VAL A 110 -0.33 7.04 -2.82
CA VAL A 110 0.63 7.73 -3.67
C VAL A 110 1.39 8.79 -2.88
N GLY A 111 2.69 8.82 -3.08
CA GLY A 111 3.60 9.78 -2.49
C GLY A 111 4.62 10.30 -3.49
N SER A 112 5.28 11.38 -3.15
CA SER A 112 6.32 11.99 -3.96
C SER A 112 7.40 12.60 -3.08
N PRO A 113 8.66 12.67 -3.54
CA PRO A 113 9.68 13.49 -2.89
C PRO A 113 9.34 14.97 -2.85
N MET A 114 8.42 15.42 -3.74
CA MET A 114 7.95 16.81 -3.80
C MET A 114 6.63 16.98 -3.04
N ALA A 115 6.58 17.98 -2.15
CA ALA A 115 5.37 18.29 -1.37
C ALA A 115 4.25 18.89 -2.22
N LYS A 116 4.59 19.61 -3.28
CA LYS A 116 3.66 20.38 -4.13
C LYS A 116 3.94 20.15 -5.60
N GLY A 117 2.99 20.55 -6.43
CA GLY A 117 3.10 20.48 -7.88
C GLY A 117 2.76 19.12 -8.47
N ARG A 118 2.94 18.99 -9.77
CA ARG A 118 2.74 17.74 -10.51
C ARG A 118 4.11 17.13 -10.84
N PRO A 119 4.55 16.12 -10.09
CA PRO A 119 5.87 15.52 -10.34
C PRO A 119 5.95 14.77 -11.65
N LEU A 120 4.82 14.27 -12.17
CA LEU A 120 4.71 13.61 -13.47
C LEU A 120 3.50 14.13 -14.24
N LYS A 121 3.62 14.16 -15.55
CA LYS A 121 2.48 14.39 -16.44
C LYS A 121 1.62 13.14 -16.48
N ILE A 122 0.36 13.28 -16.11
CA ILE A 122 -0.62 12.20 -16.18
C ILE A 122 -1.22 12.18 -17.59
N ALA A 123 -1.08 11.05 -18.28
CA ALA A 123 -1.56 10.88 -19.64
C ALA A 123 -3.09 10.76 -19.71
N ASP A 124 -3.70 10.13 -18.71
CA ASP A 124 -5.14 9.95 -18.61
C ASP A 124 -5.60 10.23 -17.18
N GLU A 125 -6.33 11.31 -17.00
CA GLU A 125 -6.86 11.73 -15.70
C GLU A 125 -8.24 11.09 -15.40
N SER A 126 -8.78 10.28 -16.30
CA SER A 126 -10.10 9.64 -16.14
C SER A 126 -10.03 8.24 -15.52
N VAL A 127 -8.84 7.73 -15.21
CA VAL A 127 -8.68 6.42 -14.60
C VAL A 127 -9.39 6.39 -13.24
N ALA A 128 -10.29 5.41 -13.07
CA ALA A 128 -11.08 5.28 -11.85
C ALA A 128 -10.22 4.84 -10.67
N GLN A 129 -10.50 5.41 -9.50
CA GLN A 129 -9.80 5.07 -8.27
C GLN A 129 -10.16 3.66 -7.77
N VAL A 130 -11.42 3.23 -7.93
CA VAL A 130 -11.85 1.90 -7.52
C VAL A 130 -11.51 0.89 -8.60
N ILE A 131 -10.83 -0.18 -8.21
CA ILE A 131 -10.52 -1.32 -9.07
C ILE A 131 -11.24 -2.55 -8.52
N ASP A 132 -12.08 -3.15 -9.35
CA ASP A 132 -12.73 -4.42 -9.06
C ASP A 132 -11.98 -5.55 -9.76
N ASP A 133 -11.68 -6.61 -9.02
CA ASP A 133 -11.06 -7.79 -9.59
C ASP A 133 -11.82 -9.03 -9.13
N THR A 134 -12.39 -9.74 -10.09
CA THR A 134 -13.08 -10.99 -9.83
C THR A 134 -12.07 -12.12 -9.82
N ARG A 135 -11.90 -12.76 -8.68
CA ARG A 135 -11.14 -14.00 -8.60
C ARG A 135 -11.92 -15.11 -9.29
N GLY A 136 -11.33 -15.55 -10.36
CA GLY A 136 -11.83 -16.68 -11.11
C GLY A 136 -11.69 -17.99 -10.37
#